data_4431b727dbd7f8d5448059467c019a6a
#
_entry.id   4431b727dbd7f8d5448059467c019a6a
#
_cell.length_a   1.000
_cell.length_b   1.000
_cell.length_c   1.000
_cell.angle_alpha   90.00
_cell.angle_beta   90.00
_cell.angle_gamma   90.00
#
_symmetry.space_group_name_H-M   'P 1'
#
loop_
_entity.id
_entity.type
_entity.pdbx_description
1 polymer ?
#
loop_
_entity_poly.entity_id
_entity_poly.type
_entity_poly.pdbx_seq_one_letter_code
_entity_poly.pdbx_strand_id
1 'polypeptide(L)'
;MKKLMLAAALCAAAITPTVASAQDPNRADFKNAAAFCKEFKAKAGTNNFASMFGTKKNAYGKCVSQTAKKDAAEDAKQAKQARAEAVEECRALKTPGSKNKFGKCVSEKAKAKKAAADKEDEAQEDDKVNAAKSCKAAKKENAEQFGKDYGTARNAFGKCVSKTAKELAAEREAAPTA
;
A
#
# COMPACT_ATOMS: atom_id res chain seq x y z
N MET A 1 5.21 56.20 33.94
CA MET A 1 6.34 55.89 33.04
C MET A 1 6.66 54.43 33.17
N LYS A 2 6.09 53.59 32.29
CA LYS A 2 6.25 52.12 32.28
C LYS A 2 7.28 51.78 31.21
N LYS A 3 8.42 51.22 31.60
CA LYS A 3 9.49 50.79 30.71
C LYS A 3 9.11 49.44 30.12
N LEU A 4 8.87 49.38 28.79
CA LEU A 4 8.77 48.15 28.02
C LEU A 4 10.17 47.60 27.80
N MET A 5 10.45 46.39 28.33
CA MET A 5 11.61 45.59 27.94
C MET A 5 11.23 44.68 26.77
N LEU A 6 11.81 44.96 25.61
CA LEU A 6 11.75 44.04 24.44
C LEU A 6 12.76 42.92 24.68
N ALA A 7 12.29 41.71 24.86
CA ALA A 7 13.09 40.50 24.83
C ALA A 7 13.12 39.96 23.39
N ALA A 8 14.28 40.11 22.73
CA ALA A 8 14.52 39.52 21.42
C ALA A 8 14.83 38.01 21.61
N ALA A 9 13.90 37.16 21.26
CA ALA A 9 14.12 35.71 21.19
C ALA A 9 14.79 35.35 19.85
N LEU A 10 16.08 35.01 19.89
CA LEU A 10 16.80 34.43 18.77
C LEU A 10 16.33 32.98 18.63
N CYS A 11 15.46 32.71 17.62
CA CYS A 11 15.17 31.36 17.16
C CYS A 11 16.36 30.85 16.33
N ALA A 12 17.25 30.09 16.94
CA ALA A 12 18.24 29.30 16.23
C ALA A 12 17.49 28.17 15.48
N ALA A 13 17.26 28.36 14.17
CA ALA A 13 16.78 27.32 13.32
C ALA A 13 17.87 26.25 13.18
N ALA A 14 17.75 25.18 13.97
CA ALA A 14 18.53 23.97 13.76
C ALA A 14 18.13 23.35 12.42
N ILE A 15 18.94 23.56 11.39
CA ILE A 15 18.85 22.85 10.13
C ILE A 15 19.30 21.43 10.40
N THR A 16 18.35 20.57 10.80
CA THR A 16 18.60 19.14 10.81
C THR A 16 18.70 18.68 9.36
N PRO A 17 19.82 18.05 8.94
CA PRO A 17 19.88 17.43 7.62
C PRO A 17 18.81 16.35 7.58
N THR A 18 17.74 16.59 6.84
CA THR A 18 16.78 15.54 6.47
C THR A 18 17.55 14.55 5.62
N VAL A 19 18.03 13.48 6.25
CA VAL A 19 18.47 12.28 5.54
C VAL A 19 17.27 11.85 4.71
N ALA A 20 17.33 12.10 3.41
CA ALA A 20 16.33 11.61 2.47
C ALA A 20 16.41 10.08 2.52
N SER A 21 15.59 9.47 3.39
CA SER A 21 15.40 8.03 3.43
C SER A 21 15.00 7.62 2.02
N ALA A 22 15.85 6.82 1.38
CA ALA A 22 15.45 6.09 0.19
C ALA A 22 14.17 5.35 0.61
N GLN A 23 13.02 5.76 0.05
CA GLN A 23 11.75 5.14 0.43
C GLN A 23 11.89 3.64 0.15
N ASP A 24 11.82 2.86 1.22
CA ASP A 24 11.75 1.42 1.13
C ASP A 24 10.57 1.06 0.22
N PRO A 25 10.71 0.04 -0.63
CA PRO A 25 9.61 -0.37 -1.50
C PRO A 25 8.38 -0.69 -0.65
N ASN A 26 7.23 -0.13 -1.05
CA ASN A 26 5.98 -0.41 -0.36
C ASN A 26 5.52 -1.83 -0.74
N ARG A 27 5.09 -2.64 0.26
CA ARG A 27 4.58 -4.00 0.02
C ARG A 27 3.41 -4.01 -0.96
N ALA A 28 2.54 -3.02 -0.88
CA ALA A 28 1.37 -2.89 -1.74
C ALA A 28 1.69 -2.70 -3.25
N ASP A 29 2.94 -2.40 -3.61
CA ASP A 29 3.35 -2.24 -5.00
C ASP A 29 3.73 -3.57 -5.69
N PHE A 30 3.59 -4.70 -4.99
CA PHE A 30 4.04 -6.02 -5.46
C PHE A 30 2.96 -7.08 -5.30
N LYS A 31 2.75 -7.91 -6.35
CA LYS A 31 1.75 -8.99 -6.36
C LYS A 31 1.94 -10.04 -5.25
N ASN A 32 3.16 -10.22 -4.76
CA ASN A 32 3.42 -11.20 -3.71
C ASN A 32 4.66 -10.86 -2.89
N ALA A 33 4.74 -11.47 -1.71
CA ALA A 33 5.84 -11.29 -0.77
C ALA A 33 7.23 -11.58 -1.38
N ALA A 34 7.32 -12.53 -2.31
CA ALA A 34 8.59 -12.89 -2.94
C ALA A 34 9.09 -11.77 -3.89
N ALA A 35 8.19 -11.20 -4.69
CA ALA A 35 8.51 -10.08 -5.58
C ALA A 35 8.93 -8.85 -4.78
N PHE A 36 8.19 -8.51 -3.72
CA PHE A 36 8.54 -7.45 -2.78
C PHE A 36 9.94 -7.66 -2.18
N CYS A 37 10.21 -8.83 -1.61
CA CYS A 37 11.48 -9.11 -0.95
C CYS A 37 12.66 -9.12 -1.93
N LYS A 38 12.45 -9.50 -3.19
CA LYS A 38 13.46 -9.44 -4.25
C LYS A 38 13.88 -7.99 -4.53
N GLU A 39 12.90 -7.12 -4.72
CA GLU A 39 13.14 -5.70 -4.98
C GLU A 39 13.71 -5.00 -3.75
N PHE A 40 13.18 -5.29 -2.58
CA PHE A 40 13.69 -4.74 -1.33
C PHE A 40 15.16 -5.12 -1.10
N LYS A 41 15.53 -6.38 -1.35
CA LYS A 41 16.94 -6.82 -1.29
C LYS A 41 17.81 -6.08 -2.29
N ALA A 42 17.33 -5.83 -3.51
CA ALA A 42 18.07 -5.11 -4.53
C ALA A 42 18.30 -3.64 -4.13
N LYS A 43 17.33 -2.99 -3.53
CA LYS A 43 17.42 -1.60 -3.08
C LYS A 43 18.23 -1.42 -1.80
N ALA A 44 17.98 -2.25 -0.80
CA ALA A 44 18.66 -2.17 0.49
C ALA A 44 20.13 -2.62 0.43
N GLY A 45 20.48 -3.42 -0.55
CA GLY A 45 21.76 -4.09 -0.64
C GLY A 45 21.88 -5.30 0.30
N THR A 46 22.77 -6.22 -0.03
CA THR A 46 22.84 -7.54 0.63
C THR A 46 23.12 -7.43 2.15
N ASN A 47 23.96 -6.50 2.57
CA ASN A 47 24.35 -6.36 3.99
C ASN A 47 23.21 -5.77 4.83
N ASN A 48 22.59 -4.69 4.37
CA ASN A 48 21.45 -4.07 5.07
C ASN A 48 20.24 -5.00 5.10
N PHE A 49 19.95 -5.67 3.98
CA PHE A 49 18.91 -6.68 3.93
C PHE A 49 19.14 -7.83 4.92
N ALA A 50 20.39 -8.30 5.03
CA ALA A 50 20.75 -9.35 5.98
C ALA A 50 20.68 -8.88 7.44
N SER A 51 20.99 -7.62 7.74
CA SER A 51 20.83 -7.08 9.10
C SER A 51 19.37 -7.02 9.54
N MET A 52 18.44 -6.78 8.61
CA MET A 52 17.00 -6.70 8.89
C MET A 52 16.34 -8.08 9.03
N PHE A 53 16.76 -9.05 8.21
CA PHE A 53 16.10 -10.36 8.13
C PHE A 53 16.98 -11.52 8.60
N GLY A 54 18.19 -11.26 9.09
CA GLY A 54 19.11 -12.26 9.62
C GLY A 54 20.20 -12.67 8.65
N THR A 55 20.86 -13.82 8.88
CA THR A 55 22.05 -14.23 8.12
C THR A 55 21.81 -14.27 6.60
N LYS A 56 22.88 -13.96 5.83
CA LYS A 56 22.85 -13.84 4.34
C LYS A 56 22.13 -15.00 3.63
N LYS A 57 22.30 -16.24 4.11
CA LYS A 57 21.68 -17.43 3.49
C LYS A 57 20.16 -17.49 3.70
N ASN A 58 19.66 -17.04 4.86
CA ASN A 58 18.23 -17.18 5.25
C ASN A 58 17.44 -15.87 5.19
N ALA A 59 18.10 -14.72 4.99
CA ALA A 59 17.47 -13.42 5.02
C ALA A 59 16.28 -13.31 4.02
N TYR A 60 16.47 -13.80 2.80
CA TYR A 60 15.40 -13.77 1.79
C TYR A 60 14.17 -14.59 2.20
N GLY A 61 14.38 -15.82 2.63
CA GLY A 61 13.29 -16.69 3.10
C GLY A 61 12.56 -16.12 4.32
N LYS A 62 13.29 -15.49 5.25
CA LYS A 62 12.67 -14.79 6.39
C LYS A 62 11.86 -13.58 5.97
N CYS A 63 12.36 -12.75 5.04
CA CYS A 63 11.59 -11.65 4.47
C CYS A 63 10.28 -12.16 3.86
N VAL A 64 10.33 -13.14 2.96
CA VAL A 64 9.14 -13.71 2.32
C VAL A 64 8.16 -14.26 3.35
N SER A 65 8.64 -15.04 4.31
CA SER A 65 7.79 -15.64 5.35
C SER A 65 7.13 -14.59 6.26
N GLN A 66 7.87 -13.56 6.67
CA GLN A 66 7.33 -12.49 7.51
C GLN A 66 6.32 -11.63 6.74
N THR A 67 6.60 -11.31 5.49
CA THR A 67 5.69 -10.55 4.62
C THR A 67 4.42 -11.34 4.37
N ALA A 68 4.51 -12.61 3.99
CA ALA A 68 3.36 -13.47 3.77
C ALA A 68 2.48 -13.64 5.03
N LYS A 69 3.09 -13.69 6.23
CA LYS A 69 2.32 -13.70 7.50
C LYS A 69 1.56 -12.40 7.74
N LYS A 70 2.13 -11.25 7.37
CA LYS A 70 1.43 -9.96 7.47
C LYS A 70 0.26 -9.90 6.48
N ASP A 71 0.49 -10.30 5.23
CA ASP A 71 -0.55 -10.37 4.22
C ASP A 71 -1.72 -11.27 4.70
N ALA A 72 -1.43 -12.47 5.18
CA ALA A 72 -2.45 -13.37 5.73
C ALA A 72 -3.19 -12.80 6.97
N ALA A 73 -2.53 -11.99 7.77
CA ALA A 73 -3.17 -11.32 8.91
C ALA A 73 -4.11 -10.19 8.46
N GLU A 74 -3.77 -9.49 7.39
CA GLU A 74 -4.64 -8.48 6.76
C GLU A 74 -5.85 -9.12 6.12
N ASP A 75 -5.68 -10.20 5.35
CA ASP A 75 -6.77 -11.01 4.79
C ASP A 75 -7.74 -11.51 5.88
N ALA A 76 -7.18 -11.97 7.02
CA ALA A 76 -8.00 -12.42 8.14
C ALA A 76 -8.80 -11.28 8.79
N LYS A 77 -8.26 -10.06 8.83
CA LYS A 77 -9.01 -8.87 9.29
C LYS A 77 -10.14 -8.51 8.35
N GLN A 78 -9.86 -8.46 7.04
CA GLN A 78 -10.88 -8.20 6.02
C GLN A 78 -12.00 -9.24 6.07
N ALA A 79 -11.67 -10.52 6.20
CA ALA A 79 -12.66 -11.59 6.33
C ALA A 79 -13.55 -11.44 7.59
N LYS A 80 -12.96 -11.02 8.72
CA LYS A 80 -13.72 -10.73 9.96
C LYS A 80 -14.65 -9.53 9.77
N GLN A 81 -14.19 -8.48 9.14
CA GLN A 81 -14.98 -7.28 8.86
C GLN A 81 -16.15 -7.61 7.91
N ALA A 82 -15.88 -8.27 6.79
CA ALA A 82 -16.90 -8.72 5.85
C ALA A 82 -17.98 -9.58 6.53
N ARG A 83 -17.57 -10.44 7.49
CA ARG A 83 -18.50 -11.24 8.26
C ARG A 83 -19.32 -10.41 9.24
N ALA A 84 -18.72 -9.43 9.92
CA ALA A 84 -19.44 -8.55 10.84
C ALA A 84 -20.52 -7.75 10.10
N GLU A 85 -20.20 -7.17 8.96
CA GLU A 85 -21.13 -6.46 8.10
C GLU A 85 -22.26 -7.38 7.59
N ALA A 86 -21.92 -8.59 7.16
CA ALA A 86 -22.92 -9.58 6.73
C ALA A 86 -23.87 -9.98 7.87
N VAL A 87 -23.39 -10.04 9.12
CA VAL A 87 -24.23 -10.29 10.29
C VAL A 87 -25.26 -9.17 10.48
N GLU A 88 -24.85 -7.91 10.34
CA GLU A 88 -25.76 -6.78 10.45
C GLU A 88 -26.83 -6.80 9.34
N GLU A 89 -26.42 -7.03 8.10
CA GLU A 89 -27.35 -7.12 6.97
C GLU A 89 -28.35 -8.27 7.11
N CYS A 90 -27.94 -9.39 7.70
CA CYS A 90 -28.81 -10.57 7.88
C CYS A 90 -29.59 -10.55 9.21
N ARG A 91 -29.44 -9.51 10.05
CA ARG A 91 -30.02 -9.44 11.39
C ARG A 91 -31.56 -9.67 11.42
N ALA A 92 -32.26 -9.15 10.42
CA ALA A 92 -33.72 -9.33 10.29
C ALA A 92 -34.15 -10.79 10.16
N LEU A 93 -33.26 -11.69 9.71
CA LEU A 93 -33.50 -13.12 9.59
C LEU A 93 -33.21 -13.91 10.87
N LYS A 94 -32.74 -13.25 11.93
CA LYS A 94 -32.42 -13.87 13.22
C LYS A 94 -33.69 -14.02 14.07
N THR A 95 -34.62 -14.90 13.65
CA THR A 95 -35.85 -15.21 14.40
C THR A 95 -35.77 -16.64 14.96
N PRO A 96 -36.54 -16.95 16.03
CA PRO A 96 -36.62 -18.32 16.55
C PRO A 96 -37.04 -19.28 15.44
N GLY A 97 -36.32 -20.39 15.29
CA GLY A 97 -36.51 -21.38 14.20
C GLY A 97 -35.80 -21.10 12.88
N SER A 98 -35.21 -19.91 12.68
CA SER A 98 -34.58 -19.52 11.42
C SER A 98 -33.03 -19.62 11.40
N LYS A 99 -32.41 -20.36 12.34
CA LYS A 99 -30.96 -20.46 12.50
C LYS A 99 -30.24 -20.79 11.19
N ASN A 100 -30.79 -21.72 10.41
CA ASN A 100 -30.17 -22.13 9.13
C ASN A 100 -30.25 -21.02 8.06
N LYS A 101 -31.36 -20.26 8.02
CA LYS A 101 -31.53 -19.15 7.07
C LYS A 101 -30.59 -17.99 7.41
N PHE A 102 -30.46 -17.62 8.69
CA PHE A 102 -29.55 -16.61 9.13
C PHE A 102 -28.08 -16.98 8.84
N GLY A 103 -27.66 -18.20 9.21
CA GLY A 103 -26.30 -18.66 8.97
C GLY A 103 -25.95 -18.73 7.48
N LYS A 104 -26.88 -19.16 6.63
CA LYS A 104 -26.71 -19.20 5.17
C LYS A 104 -26.55 -17.78 4.61
N CYS A 105 -27.43 -16.85 4.99
CA CYS A 105 -27.35 -15.44 4.59
C CYS A 105 -26.00 -14.84 4.96
N VAL A 106 -25.55 -14.97 6.22
CA VAL A 106 -24.25 -14.44 6.66
C VAL A 106 -23.09 -15.04 5.86
N SER A 107 -23.10 -16.34 5.62
CA SER A 107 -22.04 -17.01 4.86
C SER A 107 -21.99 -16.54 3.40
N GLU A 108 -23.11 -16.40 2.73
CA GLU A 108 -23.22 -15.95 1.34
C GLU A 108 -22.77 -14.48 1.21
N LYS A 109 -23.30 -13.61 2.08
CA LYS A 109 -22.95 -12.18 2.10
C LYS A 109 -21.48 -11.96 2.42
N ALA A 110 -20.93 -12.63 3.43
CA ALA A 110 -19.52 -12.53 3.77
C ALA A 110 -18.59 -12.99 2.63
N LYS A 111 -18.94 -14.08 1.93
CA LYS A 111 -18.20 -14.54 0.74
C LYS A 111 -18.27 -13.53 -0.40
N ALA A 112 -19.44 -12.95 -0.66
CA ALA A 112 -19.62 -11.96 -1.72
C ALA A 112 -18.80 -10.69 -1.42
N LYS A 113 -18.83 -10.20 -0.17
CA LYS A 113 -18.04 -9.02 0.24
C LYS A 113 -16.54 -9.27 0.14
N LYS A 114 -16.07 -10.44 0.60
CA LYS A 114 -14.65 -10.81 0.46
C LYS A 114 -14.26 -10.88 -1.01
N ALA A 115 -15.03 -11.55 -1.86
CA ALA A 115 -14.74 -11.65 -3.29
C ALA A 115 -14.73 -10.27 -3.99
N ALA A 116 -15.56 -9.34 -3.55
CA ALA A 116 -15.54 -7.96 -4.06
C ALA A 116 -14.25 -7.23 -3.65
N ALA A 117 -13.85 -7.34 -2.38
CA ALA A 117 -12.60 -6.76 -1.89
C ALA A 117 -11.38 -7.36 -2.60
N ASP A 118 -11.31 -8.69 -2.74
CA ASP A 118 -10.22 -9.37 -3.44
C ASP A 118 -10.08 -8.89 -4.91
N LYS A 119 -11.21 -8.68 -5.61
CA LYS A 119 -11.20 -8.13 -6.98
C LYS A 119 -10.72 -6.69 -7.04
N GLU A 120 -11.08 -5.88 -6.06
CA GLU A 120 -10.64 -4.49 -6.00
C GLU A 120 -9.13 -4.41 -5.70
N ASP A 121 -8.63 -5.24 -4.79
CA ASP A 121 -7.20 -5.34 -4.50
C ASP A 121 -6.41 -5.78 -5.74
N GLU A 122 -6.87 -6.79 -6.50
CA GLU A 122 -6.26 -7.20 -7.77
C GLU A 122 -6.24 -6.06 -8.79
N ALA A 123 -7.35 -5.34 -8.96
CA ALA A 123 -7.43 -4.22 -9.89
C ALA A 123 -6.48 -3.08 -9.49
N GLN A 124 -6.37 -2.75 -8.21
CA GLN A 124 -5.42 -1.76 -7.72
C GLN A 124 -3.96 -2.19 -7.93
N GLU A 125 -3.65 -3.48 -7.76
CA GLU A 125 -2.32 -4.02 -8.07
C GLU A 125 -1.99 -3.89 -9.56
N ASP A 126 -2.93 -4.20 -10.43
CA ASP A 126 -2.76 -4.07 -11.88
C ASP A 126 -2.60 -2.60 -12.31
N ASP A 127 -3.34 -1.68 -11.73
CA ASP A 127 -3.16 -0.23 -11.93
C ASP A 127 -1.74 0.22 -11.55
N LYS A 128 -1.21 -0.23 -10.41
CA LYS A 128 0.16 0.08 -9.99
C LYS A 128 1.21 -0.51 -10.93
N VAL A 129 1.03 -1.75 -11.38
CA VAL A 129 1.93 -2.39 -12.34
C VAL A 129 1.93 -1.66 -13.68
N ASN A 130 0.76 -1.26 -14.17
CA ASN A 130 0.62 -0.51 -15.41
C ASN A 130 1.20 0.91 -15.28
N ALA A 131 0.94 1.59 -14.19
CA ALA A 131 1.54 2.88 -13.87
C ALA A 131 3.08 2.80 -13.83
N ALA A 132 3.63 1.76 -13.22
CA ALA A 132 5.08 1.57 -13.18
C ALA A 132 5.69 1.35 -14.56
N LYS A 133 5.02 0.61 -15.46
CA LYS A 133 5.44 0.44 -16.84
C LYS A 133 5.42 1.77 -17.61
N SER A 134 4.33 2.53 -17.50
CA SER A 134 4.18 3.83 -18.13
C SER A 134 5.22 4.84 -17.64
N CYS A 135 5.45 4.92 -16.34
CA CYS A 135 6.46 5.80 -15.77
C CYS A 135 7.89 5.42 -16.17
N LYS A 136 8.17 4.12 -16.33
CA LYS A 136 9.47 3.65 -16.83
C LYS A 136 9.67 4.03 -18.29
N ALA A 137 8.62 3.94 -19.12
CA ALA A 137 8.66 4.36 -20.52
C ALA A 137 8.86 5.87 -20.62
N ALA A 138 8.06 6.69 -19.94
CA ALA A 138 8.16 8.13 -19.91
C ALA A 138 9.55 8.63 -19.48
N LYS A 139 10.12 8.02 -18.44
CA LYS A 139 11.48 8.34 -17.99
C LYS A 139 12.55 7.97 -19.00
N LYS A 140 12.35 6.88 -19.76
CA LYS A 140 13.29 6.46 -20.83
C LYS A 140 13.20 7.37 -22.04
N GLU A 141 12.01 7.82 -22.39
CA GLU A 141 11.74 8.66 -23.56
C GLU A 141 12.26 10.08 -23.33
N ASN A 142 11.96 10.70 -22.20
CA ASN A 142 12.41 12.04 -21.88
C ASN A 142 12.71 12.21 -20.38
N ALA A 143 13.95 11.92 -19.99
CA ALA A 143 14.39 12.00 -18.60
C ALA A 143 14.36 13.44 -18.04
N GLU A 144 14.58 14.46 -18.89
CA GLU A 144 14.55 15.86 -18.48
C GLU A 144 13.13 16.31 -18.16
N GLN A 145 12.17 16.04 -19.05
CA GLN A 145 10.77 16.34 -18.83
C GLN A 145 10.23 15.57 -17.63
N PHE A 146 10.57 14.29 -17.51
CA PHE A 146 10.22 13.48 -16.35
C PHE A 146 10.72 14.10 -15.03
N GLY A 147 11.94 14.65 -15.06
CA GLY A 147 12.51 15.39 -13.93
C GLY A 147 11.75 16.68 -13.60
N LYS A 148 11.25 17.39 -14.60
CA LYS A 148 10.41 18.60 -14.40
C LYS A 148 9.06 18.25 -13.79
N ASP A 149 8.43 17.15 -14.24
CA ASP A 149 7.07 16.76 -13.84
C ASP A 149 7.03 16.14 -12.45
N TYR A 150 8.04 15.33 -12.10
CA TYR A 150 8.07 14.53 -10.87
C TYR A 150 9.23 14.87 -9.93
N GLY A 151 10.13 15.73 -10.37
CA GLY A 151 11.36 16.12 -9.67
C GLY A 151 12.54 15.22 -9.98
N THR A 152 13.76 15.71 -9.68
CA THR A 152 15.02 15.01 -9.94
C THR A 152 15.42 14.07 -8.79
N ALA A 153 14.71 14.12 -7.67
CA ALA A 153 15.01 13.34 -6.48
C ALA A 153 14.74 11.84 -6.68
N ARG A 154 15.33 11.01 -5.81
CA ARG A 154 15.18 9.54 -5.84
C ARG A 154 13.72 9.06 -5.82
N ASN A 155 12.81 9.87 -5.30
CA ASN A 155 11.38 9.54 -5.22
C ASN A 155 10.55 9.96 -6.45
N ALA A 156 11.16 10.57 -7.47
CA ALA A 156 10.45 11.02 -8.68
C ALA A 156 9.67 9.87 -9.36
N PHE A 157 10.29 8.71 -9.48
CA PHE A 157 9.65 7.53 -10.04
C PHE A 157 8.44 7.08 -9.20
N GLY A 158 8.57 7.03 -7.88
CA GLY A 158 7.46 6.69 -6.98
C GLY A 158 6.30 7.70 -7.05
N LYS A 159 6.60 9.00 -7.19
CA LYS A 159 5.58 10.04 -7.40
C LYS A 159 4.82 9.83 -8.71
N CYS A 160 5.55 9.54 -9.80
CA CYS A 160 4.92 9.20 -11.08
C CYS A 160 3.99 8.01 -10.93
N VAL A 161 4.47 6.89 -10.40
CA VAL A 161 3.68 5.67 -10.23
C VAL A 161 2.43 5.93 -9.38
N SER A 162 2.57 6.62 -8.25
CA SER A 162 1.43 6.92 -7.36
C SER A 162 0.39 7.83 -8.03
N LYS A 163 0.82 8.80 -8.84
CA LYS A 163 -0.09 9.69 -9.58
C LYS A 163 -0.81 8.91 -10.67
N THR A 164 -0.08 8.22 -11.53
CA THR A 164 -0.64 7.46 -12.66
C THR A 164 -1.55 6.33 -12.19
N ALA A 165 -1.21 5.62 -11.10
CA ALA A 165 -2.09 4.58 -10.56
C ALA A 165 -3.42 5.15 -10.03
N LYS A 166 -3.43 6.34 -9.43
CA LYS A 166 -4.66 7.02 -9.02
C LYS A 166 -5.51 7.45 -10.22
N GLU A 167 -4.87 7.90 -11.28
CA GLU A 167 -5.56 8.27 -12.52
C GLU A 167 -6.23 7.03 -13.15
N LEU A 168 -5.51 5.91 -13.25
CA LEU A 168 -6.06 4.64 -13.76
C LEU A 168 -7.22 4.13 -12.89
N ALA A 169 -7.11 4.20 -11.57
CA ALA A 169 -8.18 3.83 -10.65
C ALA A 169 -9.44 4.72 -10.86
N ALA A 170 -9.26 6.03 -11.01
CA ALA A 170 -10.37 6.95 -11.27
C ALA A 170 -11.03 6.68 -12.62
N GLU A 171 -10.26 6.38 -13.67
CA GLU A 171 -10.79 6.00 -14.98
C GLU A 171 -11.60 4.71 -14.91
N ARG A 172 -11.13 3.72 -14.14
CA ARG A 172 -11.84 2.46 -13.94
C ARG A 172 -13.17 2.67 -13.19
N GLU A 173 -13.19 3.52 -12.15
CA GLU A 173 -14.40 3.84 -11.41
C GLU A 173 -15.42 4.64 -12.26
N ALA A 174 -14.94 5.47 -13.16
CA ALA A 174 -15.78 6.27 -14.06
C ALA A 174 -16.32 5.46 -15.24
N ALA A 175 -15.73 4.30 -15.56
CA ALA A 175 -16.19 3.45 -16.65
C ALA A 175 -17.56 2.83 -16.29
N PRO A 176 -18.60 2.99 -17.15
CA PRO A 176 -19.89 2.40 -16.88
C PRO A 176 -19.78 0.88 -16.79
N THR A 177 -20.28 0.31 -15.68
CA THR A 177 -20.42 -1.15 -15.55
C THR A 177 -21.41 -1.64 -16.59
N ALA A 178 -20.90 -2.31 -17.63
CA ALA A 178 -21.70 -2.93 -18.69
C ALA A 178 -22.44 -4.19 -18.17
#